data_10dcc2d9d34228a611e8827c0d803e7c
#
_entry.id   10dcc2d9d34228a611e8827c0d803e7c
#
_cell.length_a   1.000
_cell.length_b   1.000
_cell.length_c   1.000
_cell.angle_alpha   90.00
_cell.angle_beta   90.00
_cell.angle_gamma   90.00
#
_symmetry.space_group_name_H-M   'P 1'
#
loop_
_entity.id
_entity.type
_entity.pdbx_description
1 polymer ?
#
loop_
_entity_poly.entity_id
_entity_poly.type
_entity_poly.pdbx_seq_one_letter_code
_entity_poly.pdbx_strand_id
1 'polypeptide(L)'
;MNNNSKEPLFHIVKRGALPWYKAWGIRLLAVVIALIVCAIITMTVTGENPIQVYATMIDSSFGSERKVWILAQNTAMLLGVSLAVTPAFRMRFWNIGGEGQILAGCLAAAACMICLADTVPNGLLIAISAVASIIAGAIWGGIPAFFKAKWNTNETLFTLMMNYVATQLVAFFVIIWEVPKGAGQIGIINQSTQIGWLPQIGGNKYMLNVIIILVLTVAVYVYLNYSKHGYELSVVGESERTARYVGIKVEKVIIRTMLLSGAICGIVGFLLVSGTDHTLSTSLSGGRGFTAVMISWLAKFNPIIMIFASMLLAFLDKGASAISTNFGLNHSFSDILTGIILFFIIGCEFFISYKLSFRKAAGKEAAENV
;
A
#
# COMPACT_ATOMS: atom_id res chain seq x y z
N MET A 1 -19.67 43.34 -27.34
CA MET A 1 -18.42 42.81 -26.79
C MET A 1 -18.25 41.36 -27.31
N ASN A 2 -17.45 41.20 -28.39
CA ASN A 2 -17.19 39.92 -29.00
C ASN A 2 -16.18 39.17 -28.14
N ASN A 3 -16.65 38.26 -27.29
CA ASN A 3 -15.80 37.33 -26.56
C ASN A 3 -15.49 36.13 -27.49
N ASN A 4 -14.55 36.34 -28.41
CA ASN A 4 -13.90 35.24 -29.16
C ASN A 4 -12.92 34.50 -28.20
N SER A 5 -13.43 33.88 -27.17
CA SER A 5 -12.68 32.88 -26.46
C SER A 5 -12.50 31.68 -27.43
N LYS A 6 -11.31 31.57 -28.01
CA LYS A 6 -10.93 30.43 -28.85
C LYS A 6 -11.17 29.16 -28.00
N GLU A 7 -12.20 28.41 -28.36
CA GLU A 7 -12.44 27.10 -27.73
C GLU A 7 -11.16 26.27 -27.79
N PRO A 8 -10.79 25.60 -26.70
CA PRO A 8 -9.57 24.81 -26.66
C PRO A 8 -9.58 23.71 -27.74
N LEU A 9 -8.39 23.40 -28.27
CA LEU A 9 -8.21 22.43 -29.35
C LEU A 9 -8.70 21.01 -28.99
N PHE A 10 -8.76 20.71 -27.70
CA PHE A 10 -9.27 19.43 -27.19
C PHE A 10 -10.05 19.64 -25.88
N HIS A 11 -11.06 18.83 -25.68
CA HIS A 11 -11.86 18.77 -24.47
C HIS A 11 -11.69 17.39 -23.81
N ILE A 12 -11.56 17.39 -22.49
CA ILE A 12 -11.57 16.17 -21.68
C ILE A 12 -13.02 15.90 -21.30
N VAL A 13 -13.60 14.86 -21.85
CA VAL A 13 -15.00 14.46 -21.59
C VAL A 13 -15.01 13.16 -20.80
N LYS A 14 -15.82 13.12 -19.74
CA LYS A 14 -16.01 11.90 -18.96
C LYS A 14 -16.60 10.81 -19.86
N ARG A 15 -15.93 9.67 -19.94
CA ARG A 15 -16.37 8.54 -20.75
C ARG A 15 -17.46 7.76 -20.00
N GLY A 16 -18.46 7.26 -20.70
CA GLY A 16 -19.39 6.28 -20.14
C GLY A 16 -18.66 4.97 -19.78
N ALA A 17 -19.32 4.09 -19.04
CA ALA A 17 -18.72 2.83 -18.60
C ALA A 17 -18.20 2.02 -19.79
N LEU A 18 -16.89 1.77 -19.81
CA LEU A 18 -16.27 0.90 -20.81
C LEU A 18 -16.60 -0.57 -20.50
N PRO A 19 -16.81 -1.41 -21.54
CA PRO A 19 -16.86 -2.86 -21.35
C PRO A 19 -15.57 -3.34 -20.66
N TRP A 20 -15.70 -4.30 -19.77
CA TRP A 20 -14.59 -4.80 -18.95
C TRP A 20 -13.37 -5.23 -19.77
N TYR A 21 -13.56 -5.87 -20.93
CA TYR A 21 -12.47 -6.32 -21.81
C TYR A 21 -11.69 -5.17 -22.44
N LYS A 22 -12.34 -4.05 -22.76
CA LYS A 22 -11.64 -2.84 -23.28
C LYS A 22 -10.84 -2.15 -22.19
N ALA A 23 -11.37 -2.09 -20.97
CA ALA A 23 -10.63 -1.55 -19.82
C ALA A 23 -9.37 -2.39 -19.50
N TRP A 24 -9.48 -3.71 -19.55
CA TRP A 24 -8.34 -4.60 -19.39
C TRP A 24 -7.34 -4.48 -20.56
N GLY A 25 -7.82 -4.32 -21.79
CA GLY A 25 -6.96 -4.08 -22.97
C GLY A 25 -6.11 -2.81 -22.80
N ILE A 26 -6.70 -1.71 -22.30
CA ILE A 26 -5.96 -0.46 -22.04
C ILE A 26 -4.92 -0.66 -20.94
N ARG A 27 -5.23 -1.39 -19.85
CA ARG A 27 -4.29 -1.70 -18.77
C ARG A 27 -3.12 -2.55 -19.27
N LEU A 28 -3.40 -3.60 -20.03
CA LEU A 28 -2.35 -4.45 -20.63
C LEU A 28 -1.45 -3.64 -21.56
N LEU A 29 -2.03 -2.79 -22.43
CA LEU A 29 -1.27 -1.92 -23.29
C LEU A 29 -0.37 -0.98 -22.51
N ALA A 30 -0.87 -0.37 -21.43
CA ALA A 30 -0.08 0.50 -20.56
C ALA A 30 1.09 -0.23 -19.91
N VAL A 31 0.88 -1.46 -19.41
CA VAL A 31 1.96 -2.30 -18.85
C VAL A 31 3.00 -2.62 -19.92
N VAL A 32 2.58 -2.99 -21.14
CA VAL A 32 3.52 -3.27 -22.25
C VAL A 32 4.34 -2.03 -22.60
N ILE A 33 3.70 -0.85 -22.71
CA ILE A 33 4.42 0.41 -22.98
C ILE A 33 5.40 0.71 -21.83
N ALA A 34 4.98 0.56 -20.59
CA ALA A 34 5.85 0.75 -19.43
C ALA A 34 7.08 -0.16 -19.48
N LEU A 35 6.88 -1.44 -19.80
CA LEU A 35 7.97 -2.40 -19.96
C LEU A 35 8.91 -2.00 -21.12
N ILE A 36 8.39 -1.57 -22.27
CA ILE A 36 9.22 -1.10 -23.40
C ILE A 36 10.07 0.11 -22.96
N VAL A 37 9.49 1.08 -22.26
CA VAL A 37 10.22 2.25 -21.76
C VAL A 37 11.30 1.82 -20.76
N CYS A 38 10.96 0.93 -19.82
CA CYS A 38 11.93 0.37 -18.88
C CYS A 38 13.06 -0.39 -19.61
N ALA A 39 12.74 -1.14 -20.67
CA ALA A 39 13.73 -1.83 -21.49
C ALA A 39 14.71 -0.86 -22.13
N ILE A 40 14.20 0.22 -22.75
CA ILE A 40 15.04 1.26 -23.39
C ILE A 40 15.97 1.91 -22.36
N ILE A 41 15.43 2.29 -21.18
CA ILE A 41 16.22 2.91 -20.10
C ILE A 41 17.28 1.95 -19.59
N THR A 42 16.92 0.68 -19.34
CA THR A 42 17.88 -0.31 -18.86
C THR A 42 18.99 -0.56 -19.91
N MET A 43 18.60 -0.72 -21.17
CA MET A 43 19.56 -0.91 -22.26
C MET A 43 20.53 0.29 -22.41
N THR A 44 20.03 1.52 -22.28
CA THR A 44 20.89 2.72 -22.38
C THR A 44 21.83 2.89 -21.19
N VAL A 45 21.43 2.43 -19.99
CA VAL A 45 22.23 2.57 -18.76
C VAL A 45 23.20 1.39 -18.59
N THR A 46 22.75 0.16 -18.90
CA THR A 46 23.56 -1.07 -18.65
C THR A 46 24.23 -1.62 -19.90
N GLY A 47 23.71 -1.30 -21.08
CA GLY A 47 24.14 -1.93 -22.36
C GLY A 47 23.64 -3.36 -22.53
N GLU A 48 22.88 -3.89 -21.60
CA GLU A 48 22.43 -5.28 -21.56
C GLU A 48 21.17 -5.53 -22.45
N ASN A 49 21.01 -6.79 -22.88
CA ASN A 49 19.87 -7.18 -23.69
C ASN A 49 18.56 -7.14 -22.86
N PRO A 50 17.52 -6.41 -23.31
CA PRO A 50 16.23 -6.31 -22.59
C PRO A 50 15.59 -7.67 -22.28
N ILE A 51 15.80 -8.68 -23.14
CA ILE A 51 15.26 -10.03 -22.92
C ILE A 51 15.89 -10.66 -21.67
N GLN A 52 17.20 -10.48 -21.46
CA GLN A 52 17.89 -10.97 -20.26
C GLN A 52 17.41 -10.24 -19.00
N VAL A 53 17.15 -8.94 -19.12
CA VAL A 53 16.63 -8.12 -18.03
C VAL A 53 15.25 -8.64 -17.59
N TYR A 54 14.35 -8.93 -18.51
CA TYR A 54 13.03 -9.48 -18.18
C TYR A 54 13.09 -10.94 -17.72
N ALA A 55 13.98 -11.74 -18.29
CA ALA A 55 14.23 -13.11 -17.78
C ALA A 55 14.68 -13.06 -16.31
N THR A 56 15.57 -12.15 -15.95
CA THR A 56 16.00 -11.90 -14.56
C THR A 56 14.84 -11.51 -13.65
N MET A 57 13.95 -10.64 -14.13
CA MET A 57 12.76 -10.22 -13.40
C MET A 57 11.82 -11.39 -13.10
N ILE A 58 11.56 -12.24 -14.10
CA ILE A 58 10.72 -13.43 -13.95
C ILE A 58 11.41 -14.46 -13.04
N ASP A 59 12.69 -14.73 -13.26
CA ASP A 59 13.46 -15.68 -12.44
C ASP A 59 13.55 -15.26 -10.97
N SER A 60 13.69 -13.96 -10.70
CA SER A 60 13.71 -13.43 -9.33
C SER A 60 12.43 -13.72 -8.55
N SER A 61 11.32 -13.90 -9.25
CA SER A 61 10.01 -14.10 -8.65
C SER A 61 9.55 -15.56 -8.68
N PHE A 62 9.83 -16.28 -9.76
CA PHE A 62 9.30 -17.63 -10.02
C PHE A 62 10.40 -18.71 -10.16
N GLY A 63 11.67 -18.37 -10.18
CA GLY A 63 12.78 -19.28 -10.43
C GLY A 63 13.05 -20.34 -9.34
N SER A 64 12.40 -20.25 -8.17
CA SER A 64 12.45 -21.28 -7.14
C SER A 64 11.26 -21.18 -6.18
N GLU A 65 10.93 -22.26 -5.48
CA GLU A 65 9.86 -22.28 -4.48
C GLU A 65 10.05 -21.18 -3.41
N ARG A 66 11.28 -20.99 -2.92
CA ARG A 66 11.60 -19.94 -1.96
C ARG A 66 11.31 -18.54 -2.52
N LYS A 67 11.63 -18.29 -3.80
CA LYS A 67 11.37 -16.99 -4.45
C LYS A 67 9.87 -16.70 -4.59
N VAL A 68 9.07 -17.76 -4.89
CA VAL A 68 7.59 -17.66 -4.94
C VAL A 68 7.02 -17.31 -3.57
N TRP A 69 7.50 -17.95 -2.49
CA TRP A 69 7.05 -17.64 -1.14
C TRP A 69 7.43 -16.23 -0.70
N ILE A 70 8.61 -15.74 -1.08
CA ILE A 70 8.99 -14.32 -0.82
C ILE A 70 8.07 -13.36 -1.58
N LEU A 71 7.72 -13.67 -2.83
CA LEU A 71 6.75 -12.88 -3.59
C LEU A 71 5.38 -12.90 -2.92
N ALA A 72 4.89 -14.07 -2.50
CA ALA A 72 3.64 -14.20 -1.78
C ALA A 72 3.63 -13.41 -0.46
N GLN A 73 4.73 -13.41 0.28
CA GLN A 73 4.90 -12.62 1.51
C GLN A 73 4.84 -11.11 1.23
N ASN A 74 5.60 -10.62 0.24
CA ASN A 74 5.59 -9.20 -0.11
C ASN A 74 4.20 -8.77 -0.59
N THR A 75 3.55 -9.61 -1.39
CA THR A 75 2.15 -9.41 -1.83
C THR A 75 1.21 -9.33 -0.63
N ALA A 76 1.34 -10.24 0.33
CA ALA A 76 0.49 -10.26 1.52
C ALA A 76 0.69 -9.02 2.38
N MET A 77 1.93 -8.59 2.63
CA MET A 77 2.20 -7.38 3.41
C MET A 77 1.63 -6.13 2.73
N LEU A 78 1.86 -5.98 1.42
CA LEU A 78 1.35 -4.86 0.65
C LEU A 78 -0.19 -4.86 0.58
N LEU A 79 -0.80 -6.05 0.42
CA LEU A 79 -2.25 -6.23 0.48
C LEU A 79 -2.81 -5.83 1.85
N GLY A 80 -2.18 -6.27 2.94
CA GLY A 80 -2.59 -5.93 4.30
C GLY A 80 -2.67 -4.43 4.55
N VAL A 81 -1.65 -3.69 4.11
CA VAL A 81 -1.64 -2.21 4.21
C VAL A 81 -2.71 -1.60 3.30
N SER A 82 -2.89 -2.14 2.10
CA SER A 82 -3.91 -1.66 1.17
C SER A 82 -5.33 -1.85 1.73
N LEU A 83 -5.58 -2.98 2.38
CA LEU A 83 -6.83 -3.22 3.11
C LEU A 83 -7.01 -2.26 4.28
N ALA A 84 -5.92 -1.92 4.98
CA ALA A 84 -5.95 -0.99 6.11
C ALA A 84 -6.38 0.42 5.69
N VAL A 85 -5.85 0.95 4.59
CA VAL A 85 -6.16 2.32 4.15
C VAL A 85 -7.49 2.43 3.40
N THR A 86 -8.00 1.33 2.85
CA THR A 86 -9.24 1.30 2.04
C THR A 86 -10.47 1.87 2.75
N PRO A 87 -10.79 1.54 4.02
CA PRO A 87 -11.93 2.11 4.71
C PRO A 87 -11.85 3.64 4.82
N ALA A 88 -10.66 4.18 5.08
CA ALA A 88 -10.45 5.63 5.15
C ALA A 88 -10.70 6.32 3.81
N PHE A 89 -10.14 5.78 2.71
CA PHE A 89 -10.34 6.34 1.37
C PHE A 89 -11.79 6.22 0.88
N ARG A 90 -12.48 5.13 1.20
CA ARG A 90 -13.90 4.97 0.87
C ARG A 90 -14.78 6.01 1.56
N MET A 91 -14.36 6.49 2.75
CA MET A 91 -14.97 7.59 3.49
C MET A 91 -14.51 8.98 2.98
N ARG A 92 -13.62 9.04 1.98
CA ARG A 92 -12.92 10.25 1.50
C ARG A 92 -12.03 10.92 2.55
N PHE A 93 -11.58 10.18 3.53
CA PHE A 93 -10.52 10.60 4.44
C PHE A 93 -9.16 10.23 3.85
N TRP A 94 -8.32 11.21 3.57
CA TRP A 94 -7.02 11.01 2.94
C TRP A 94 -5.97 10.56 3.95
N ASN A 95 -6.01 9.24 4.28
CA ASN A 95 -5.04 8.63 5.19
C ASN A 95 -3.75 8.26 4.43
N ILE A 96 -2.76 9.16 4.45
CA ILE A 96 -1.40 8.90 3.94
C ILE A 96 -0.48 8.37 5.07
N GLY A 97 -1.02 8.19 6.28
CA GLY A 97 -0.29 7.79 7.48
C GLY A 97 -0.01 6.30 7.63
N GLY A 98 -0.30 5.48 6.60
CA GLY A 98 -0.10 4.03 6.67
C GLY A 98 1.32 3.62 7.05
N GLU A 99 2.32 4.33 6.56
CA GLU A 99 3.73 4.10 6.86
C GLU A 99 4.01 4.21 8.37
N GLY A 100 3.60 5.30 8.99
CA GLY A 100 3.78 5.52 10.42
C GLY A 100 2.96 4.58 11.29
N GLN A 101 1.77 4.19 10.83
CA GLN A 101 0.92 3.20 11.53
C GLN A 101 1.57 1.82 11.56
N ILE A 102 2.23 1.40 10.46
CA ILE A 102 3.02 0.17 10.41
C ILE A 102 4.19 0.26 11.36
N LEU A 103 4.98 1.34 11.28
CA LEU A 103 6.16 1.54 12.12
C LEU A 103 5.82 1.57 13.62
N ALA A 104 4.69 2.17 14.01
CA ALA A 104 4.20 2.11 15.38
C ALA A 104 3.88 0.68 15.83
N GLY A 105 3.27 -0.12 14.94
CA GLY A 105 3.05 -1.55 15.18
C GLY A 105 4.34 -2.34 15.29
N CYS A 106 5.31 -2.10 14.39
CA CYS A 106 6.64 -2.73 14.44
C CYS A 106 7.37 -2.41 15.75
N LEU A 107 7.34 -1.14 16.16
CA LEU A 107 7.97 -0.70 17.40
C LEU A 107 7.38 -1.41 18.63
N ALA A 108 6.05 -1.52 18.69
CA ALA A 108 5.38 -2.21 19.79
C ALA A 108 5.71 -3.71 19.82
N ALA A 109 5.74 -4.38 18.65
CA ALA A 109 6.15 -5.78 18.55
C ALA A 109 7.59 -5.98 19.02
N ALA A 110 8.52 -5.17 18.50
CA ALA A 110 9.94 -5.25 18.88
C ALA A 110 10.15 -4.97 20.37
N ALA A 111 9.47 -3.97 20.94
CA ALA A 111 9.52 -3.67 22.36
C ALA A 111 9.08 -4.87 23.21
N CYS A 112 7.96 -5.50 22.86
CA CYS A 112 7.51 -6.70 23.58
C CYS A 112 8.53 -7.85 23.46
N MET A 113 9.08 -8.09 22.26
CA MET A 113 10.05 -9.17 22.03
C MET A 113 11.38 -8.93 22.75
N ILE A 114 11.82 -7.68 22.89
CA ILE A 114 13.09 -7.35 23.58
C ILE A 114 12.90 -7.33 25.10
N CYS A 115 11.81 -6.71 25.59
CA CYS A 115 11.64 -6.47 27.02
C CYS A 115 11.03 -7.65 27.78
N LEU A 116 10.27 -8.52 27.12
CA LEU A 116 9.49 -9.60 27.78
C LEU A 116 10.00 -11.01 27.45
N ALA A 117 11.05 -11.15 26.63
CA ALA A 117 11.55 -12.46 26.18
C ALA A 117 11.88 -13.42 27.31
N ASP A 118 12.50 -12.92 28.38
CA ASP A 118 12.97 -13.73 29.50
C ASP A 118 11.90 -13.93 30.60
N THR A 119 10.76 -13.25 30.51
CA THR A 119 9.76 -13.22 31.59
C THR A 119 8.48 -13.96 31.24
N VAL A 120 8.21 -14.19 29.94
CA VAL A 120 6.90 -14.70 29.47
C VAL A 120 7.08 -15.91 28.53
N PRO A 121 6.24 -16.96 28.64
CA PRO A 121 6.24 -18.06 27.69
C PRO A 121 6.03 -17.61 26.23
N ASN A 122 6.70 -18.24 25.26
CA ASN A 122 6.72 -17.82 23.87
C ASN A 122 5.31 -17.59 23.25
N GLY A 123 4.36 -18.51 23.46
CA GLY A 123 3.00 -18.35 22.93
C GLY A 123 2.26 -17.12 23.47
N LEU A 124 2.45 -16.83 24.78
CA LEU A 124 1.85 -15.65 25.42
C LEU A 124 2.54 -14.36 24.95
N LEU A 125 3.86 -14.40 24.76
CA LEU A 125 4.62 -13.27 24.21
C LEU A 125 4.15 -12.90 22.81
N ILE A 126 3.94 -13.87 21.93
CA ILE A 126 3.41 -13.67 20.57
C ILE A 126 2.02 -12.98 20.65
N ALA A 127 1.14 -13.47 21.53
CA ALA A 127 -0.18 -12.89 21.72
C ALA A 127 -0.12 -11.44 22.25
N ILE A 128 0.73 -11.18 23.26
CA ILE A 128 0.95 -9.82 23.80
C ILE A 128 1.50 -8.90 22.71
N SER A 129 2.50 -9.35 21.95
CA SER A 129 3.12 -8.56 20.87
C SER A 129 2.10 -8.22 19.77
N ALA A 130 1.23 -9.18 19.41
CA ALA A 130 0.16 -8.95 18.43
C ALA A 130 -0.83 -7.89 18.95
N VAL A 131 -1.32 -8.04 20.17
CA VAL A 131 -2.28 -7.08 20.77
C VAL A 131 -1.64 -5.70 20.94
N ALA A 132 -0.40 -5.62 21.43
CA ALA A 132 0.33 -4.36 21.59
C ALA A 132 0.50 -3.65 20.23
N SER A 133 0.85 -4.37 19.17
CA SER A 133 0.99 -3.82 17.83
C SER A 133 -0.34 -3.30 17.25
N ILE A 134 -1.42 -4.04 17.47
CA ILE A 134 -2.77 -3.61 17.06
C ILE A 134 -3.16 -2.32 17.78
N ILE A 135 -2.95 -2.25 19.08
CA ILE A 135 -3.27 -1.06 19.90
C ILE A 135 -2.39 0.12 19.49
N ALA A 136 -1.09 -0.09 19.33
CA ALA A 136 -0.16 0.98 18.93
C ALA A 136 -0.53 1.55 17.55
N GLY A 137 -0.78 0.70 16.56
CA GLY A 137 -1.23 1.12 15.25
C GLY A 137 -2.58 1.85 15.30
N ALA A 138 -3.54 1.32 16.06
CA ALA A 138 -4.85 1.95 16.26
C ALA A 138 -4.74 3.36 16.87
N ILE A 139 -3.97 3.51 17.95
CA ILE A 139 -3.72 4.81 18.58
C ILE A 139 -3.08 5.76 17.57
N TRP A 140 -2.06 5.29 16.83
CA TRP A 140 -1.36 6.10 15.86
C TRP A 140 -2.28 6.62 14.75
N GLY A 141 -3.18 5.78 14.23
CA GLY A 141 -4.22 6.18 13.27
C GLY A 141 -5.34 7.01 13.90
N GLY A 142 -5.63 6.79 15.18
CA GLY A 142 -6.68 7.49 15.93
C GLY A 142 -6.36 8.96 16.23
N ILE A 143 -5.08 9.29 16.42
CA ILE A 143 -4.64 10.68 16.72
C ILE A 143 -5.12 11.65 15.63
N PRO A 144 -4.73 11.53 14.35
CA PRO A 144 -5.19 12.45 13.30
C PRO A 144 -6.71 12.43 13.11
N ALA A 145 -7.35 11.28 13.34
CA ALA A 145 -8.80 11.16 13.25
C ALA A 145 -9.52 11.97 14.32
N PHE A 146 -9.02 11.97 15.54
CA PHE A 146 -9.58 12.77 16.62
C PHE A 146 -9.49 14.27 16.32
N PHE A 147 -8.34 14.74 15.83
CA PHE A 147 -8.14 16.13 15.45
C PHE A 147 -9.03 16.53 14.26
N LYS A 148 -9.18 15.65 13.27
CA LYS A 148 -10.11 15.86 12.15
C LYS A 148 -11.54 15.95 12.61
N ALA A 149 -11.97 15.01 13.44
CA ALA A 149 -13.36 14.94 13.92
C ALA A 149 -13.75 16.15 14.76
N LYS A 150 -12.83 16.68 15.60
CA LYS A 150 -13.12 17.75 16.55
C LYS A 150 -12.87 19.14 15.99
N TRP A 151 -11.80 19.33 15.23
CA TRP A 151 -11.35 20.65 14.74
C TRP A 151 -11.27 20.76 13.22
N ASN A 152 -11.74 19.74 12.51
CA ASN A 152 -11.71 19.70 11.04
C ASN A 152 -10.33 20.03 10.43
N THR A 153 -9.25 19.56 11.07
CA THR A 153 -7.88 19.73 10.60
C THR A 153 -7.67 19.05 9.24
N ASN A 154 -6.61 19.46 8.52
CA ASN A 154 -6.22 18.80 7.27
C ASN A 154 -5.64 17.42 7.57
N GLU A 155 -6.42 16.37 7.27
CA GLU A 155 -6.06 14.97 7.56
C GLU A 155 -4.85 14.50 6.77
N THR A 156 -4.72 14.93 5.51
CA THR A 156 -3.61 14.55 4.63
C THR A 156 -2.28 15.00 5.21
N LEU A 157 -2.19 16.29 5.56
CA LEU A 157 -0.98 16.85 6.12
C LEU A 157 -0.67 16.26 7.48
N PHE A 158 -1.69 16.10 8.34
CA PHE A 158 -1.51 15.55 9.68
C PHE A 158 -1.01 14.11 9.64
N THR A 159 -1.64 13.25 8.82
CA THR A 159 -1.22 11.84 8.69
C THR A 159 0.17 11.72 8.08
N LEU A 160 0.54 12.58 7.14
CA LEU A 160 1.88 12.62 6.56
C LEU A 160 2.93 13.01 7.61
N MET A 161 2.66 14.04 8.45
CA MET A 161 3.57 14.44 9.53
C MET A 161 3.76 13.33 10.56
N MET A 162 2.69 12.58 10.87
CA MET A 162 2.76 11.42 11.77
C MET A 162 3.70 10.32 11.26
N ASN A 163 3.90 10.17 9.93
CA ASN A 163 4.90 9.24 9.41
C ASN A 163 6.32 9.64 9.82
N TYR A 164 6.67 10.93 9.70
CA TYR A 164 7.98 11.42 10.12
C TYR A 164 8.20 11.24 11.63
N VAL A 165 7.18 11.51 12.43
CA VAL A 165 7.25 11.30 13.89
C VAL A 165 7.48 9.82 14.21
N ALA A 166 6.76 8.89 13.54
CA ALA A 166 6.95 7.45 13.71
C ALA A 166 8.38 7.01 13.35
N THR A 167 8.89 7.50 12.21
CA THR A 167 10.25 7.19 11.75
C THR A 167 11.29 7.63 12.77
N GLN A 168 11.18 8.86 13.31
CA GLN A 168 12.11 9.36 14.31
C GLN A 168 11.97 8.64 15.65
N LEU A 169 10.76 8.24 16.02
CA LEU A 169 10.54 7.44 17.22
C LEU A 169 11.20 6.07 17.11
N VAL A 170 11.06 5.40 15.95
CA VAL A 170 11.76 4.14 15.69
C VAL A 170 13.27 4.34 15.70
N ALA A 171 13.79 5.40 15.08
CA ALA A 171 15.23 5.71 15.09
C ALA A 171 15.77 5.86 16.51
N PHE A 172 15.03 6.56 17.39
CA PHE A 172 15.37 6.73 18.79
C PHE A 172 15.47 5.38 19.53
N PHE A 173 14.49 4.49 19.36
CA PHE A 173 14.54 3.17 20.00
C PHE A 173 15.59 2.25 19.40
N VAL A 174 15.89 2.37 18.10
CA VAL A 174 17.01 1.63 17.47
C VAL A 174 18.32 1.98 18.16
N ILE A 175 18.59 3.25 18.45
CA ILE A 175 19.81 3.69 19.16
C ILE A 175 19.85 3.12 20.59
N ILE A 176 18.69 3.04 21.27
CA ILE A 176 18.62 2.46 22.62
C ILE A 176 18.91 0.97 22.62
N TRP A 177 18.39 0.22 21.65
CA TRP A 177 18.45 -1.24 21.59
C TRP A 177 19.56 -1.79 20.70
N GLU A 178 20.35 -0.96 20.01
CA GLU A 178 21.44 -1.41 19.14
C GLU A 178 22.49 -2.25 19.88
N VAL A 179 22.93 -3.32 19.21
CA VAL A 179 23.98 -4.22 19.71
C VAL A 179 24.89 -4.63 18.53
N PRO A 180 26.21 -4.36 18.59
CA PRO A 180 26.92 -3.54 19.61
C PRO A 180 26.55 -2.05 19.55
N LYS A 181 26.82 -1.31 20.63
CA LYS A 181 26.57 0.13 20.66
C LYS A 181 27.32 0.86 19.55
N GLY A 182 26.64 1.78 18.86
CA GLY A 182 27.16 2.49 17.70
C GLY A 182 26.99 1.76 16.37
N ALA A 183 26.29 0.61 16.35
CA ALA A 183 26.03 -0.13 15.11
C ALA A 183 24.96 0.52 14.21
N GLY A 184 24.10 1.39 14.77
CA GLY A 184 23.00 2.03 14.07
C GLY A 184 21.85 1.07 13.67
N GLN A 185 21.89 -0.17 14.17
CA GLN A 185 20.89 -1.21 13.88
C GLN A 185 20.76 -2.20 15.05
N ILE A 186 19.59 -2.79 15.19
CA ILE A 186 19.30 -3.73 16.31
C ILE A 186 19.83 -5.15 15.98
N GLY A 187 20.02 -5.51 14.73
CA GLY A 187 20.28 -6.88 14.33
C GLY A 187 19.00 -7.74 14.39
N ILE A 188 19.18 -9.06 14.47
CA ILE A 188 18.07 -10.02 14.56
C ILE A 188 17.67 -10.20 16.01
N ILE A 189 16.44 -9.82 16.37
CA ILE A 189 15.89 -9.91 17.72
C ILE A 189 15.73 -11.39 18.11
N ASN A 190 16.27 -11.77 19.27
CA ASN A 190 16.17 -13.13 19.84
C ASN A 190 16.66 -14.24 18.90
N GLN A 191 17.75 -14.00 18.13
CA GLN A 191 18.27 -14.92 17.12
C GLN A 191 18.56 -16.32 17.66
N SER A 192 19.09 -16.43 18.87
CA SER A 192 19.48 -17.70 19.51
C SER A 192 18.30 -18.49 20.06
N THR A 193 17.28 -17.80 20.59
CA THR A 193 16.14 -18.41 21.27
C THR A 193 14.89 -18.49 20.43
N GLN A 194 14.80 -17.67 19.37
CA GLN A 194 13.62 -17.52 18.52
C GLN A 194 12.33 -17.18 19.28
N ILE A 195 12.47 -16.64 20.49
CA ILE A 195 11.35 -16.23 21.34
C ILE A 195 10.65 -15.01 20.74
N GLY A 196 9.33 -15.05 20.59
CA GLY A 196 8.51 -14.02 19.95
C GLY A 196 8.37 -14.19 18.42
N TRP A 197 9.05 -15.18 17.82
CA TRP A 197 8.90 -15.48 16.41
C TRP A 197 7.63 -16.28 16.15
N LEU A 198 6.95 -16.00 15.05
CA LEU A 198 5.80 -16.77 14.62
C LEU A 198 6.21 -18.21 14.24
N PRO A 199 5.39 -19.21 14.59
CA PRO A 199 5.68 -20.60 14.27
C PRO A 199 5.67 -20.82 12.76
N GLN A 200 6.60 -21.64 12.28
CA GLN A 200 6.65 -22.06 10.90
C GLN A 200 5.63 -23.16 10.63
N ILE A 201 4.80 -23.01 9.59
CA ILE A 201 3.85 -24.03 9.15
C ILE A 201 4.45 -24.76 7.93
N GLY A 202 4.53 -26.09 7.99
CA GLY A 202 5.09 -26.88 6.90
C GLY A 202 6.55 -26.59 6.58
N GLY A 203 7.33 -26.12 7.57
CA GLY A 203 8.74 -25.73 7.34
C GLY A 203 8.91 -24.38 6.63
N ASN A 204 7.82 -23.66 6.39
CA ASN A 204 7.82 -22.37 5.69
C ASN A 204 7.45 -21.23 6.64
N LYS A 205 8.34 -20.26 6.79
CA LYS A 205 8.14 -19.10 7.67
C LYS A 205 7.12 -18.07 7.15
N TYR A 206 6.81 -18.10 5.86
CA TYR A 206 5.94 -17.12 5.20
C TYR A 206 4.47 -17.50 5.21
N MET A 207 4.17 -18.82 5.32
CA MET A 207 2.83 -19.36 5.13
C MET A 207 1.82 -18.79 6.10
N LEU A 208 2.17 -18.68 7.38
CA LEU A 208 1.27 -18.14 8.42
C LEU A 208 0.89 -16.69 8.15
N ASN A 209 1.85 -15.85 7.75
CA ASN A 209 1.61 -14.45 7.41
C ASN A 209 0.63 -14.30 6.24
N VAL A 210 0.82 -15.11 5.19
CA VAL A 210 -0.07 -15.11 4.02
C VAL A 210 -1.49 -15.52 4.44
N ILE A 211 -1.63 -16.56 5.25
CA ILE A 211 -2.94 -17.02 5.74
C ILE A 211 -3.63 -15.92 6.56
N ILE A 212 -2.93 -15.28 7.49
CA ILE A 212 -3.50 -14.20 8.31
C ILE A 212 -4.01 -13.06 7.43
N ILE A 213 -3.25 -12.64 6.43
CA ILE A 213 -3.68 -11.57 5.52
C ILE A 213 -4.84 -11.99 4.63
N LEU A 214 -4.90 -13.24 4.17
CA LEU A 214 -6.06 -13.74 3.42
C LEU A 214 -7.33 -13.76 4.27
N VAL A 215 -7.25 -14.20 5.52
CA VAL A 215 -8.37 -14.14 6.48
C VAL A 215 -8.78 -12.68 6.71
N LEU A 216 -7.81 -11.78 6.89
CA LEU A 216 -8.06 -10.35 7.03
C LEU A 216 -8.74 -9.76 5.78
N THR A 217 -8.36 -10.23 4.58
CA THR A 217 -8.98 -9.80 3.32
C THR A 217 -10.48 -10.14 3.30
N VAL A 218 -10.82 -11.38 3.69
CA VAL A 218 -12.21 -11.79 3.81
C VAL A 218 -12.96 -10.96 4.86
N ALA A 219 -12.35 -10.74 6.03
CA ALA A 219 -12.93 -9.95 7.10
C ALA A 219 -13.22 -8.50 6.66
N VAL A 220 -12.26 -7.85 5.99
CA VAL A 220 -12.44 -6.49 5.46
C VAL A 220 -13.46 -6.46 4.32
N TYR A 221 -13.49 -7.47 3.45
CA TYR A 221 -14.52 -7.59 2.42
C TYR A 221 -15.93 -7.66 3.01
N VAL A 222 -16.13 -8.49 4.01
CA VAL A 222 -17.42 -8.60 4.73
C VAL A 222 -17.73 -7.30 5.47
N TYR A 223 -16.75 -6.70 6.15
CA TYR A 223 -16.93 -5.43 6.84
C TYR A 223 -17.41 -4.31 5.89
N LEU A 224 -16.76 -4.16 4.73
CA LEU A 224 -17.08 -3.07 3.81
C LEU A 224 -18.41 -3.24 3.08
N ASN A 225 -18.83 -4.49 2.79
CA ASN A 225 -19.98 -4.74 1.93
C ASN A 225 -21.24 -5.19 2.69
N TYR A 226 -21.08 -5.82 3.86
CA TYR A 226 -22.21 -6.44 4.57
C TYR A 226 -22.45 -5.87 5.98
N SER A 227 -21.55 -5.01 6.50
CA SER A 227 -21.76 -4.45 7.83
C SER A 227 -22.48 -3.11 7.79
N LYS A 228 -23.23 -2.80 8.88
CA LYS A 228 -23.80 -1.47 9.11
C LYS A 228 -22.73 -0.37 9.04
N HIS A 229 -21.54 -0.65 9.54
CA HIS A 229 -20.44 0.29 9.56
C HIS A 229 -19.91 0.59 8.15
N GLY A 230 -19.83 -0.43 7.28
CA GLY A 230 -19.46 -0.24 5.87
C GLY A 230 -20.49 0.63 5.11
N TYR A 231 -21.76 0.49 5.44
CA TYR A 231 -22.82 1.36 4.91
C TYR A 231 -22.64 2.81 5.39
N GLU A 232 -22.54 3.04 6.72
CA GLU A 232 -22.30 4.38 7.29
C GLU A 232 -21.09 5.08 6.65
N LEU A 233 -20.01 4.33 6.46
CA LEU A 233 -18.77 4.79 5.84
C LEU A 233 -18.99 5.23 4.39
N SER A 234 -19.77 4.47 3.60
CA SER A 234 -20.09 4.83 2.22
C SER A 234 -20.95 6.10 2.15
N VAL A 235 -21.97 6.23 3.03
CA VAL A 235 -22.82 7.42 3.08
C VAL A 235 -22.03 8.67 3.45
N VAL A 236 -21.12 8.58 4.45
CA VAL A 236 -20.23 9.69 4.81
C VAL A 236 -19.32 10.06 3.64
N GLY A 237 -18.81 9.07 2.90
CA GLY A 237 -17.96 9.28 1.73
C GLY A 237 -18.68 9.93 0.54
N GLU A 238 -20.00 9.73 0.40
CA GLU A 238 -20.79 10.42 -0.63
C GLU A 238 -21.03 11.87 -0.23
N SER A 239 -21.56 12.11 0.99
CA SER A 239 -21.85 13.43 1.50
C SER A 239 -21.95 13.43 3.02
N GLU A 240 -21.05 14.15 3.69
CA GLU A 240 -21.12 14.35 5.14
C GLU A 240 -22.44 15.03 5.58
N ARG A 241 -22.96 15.98 4.78
CA ARG A 241 -24.22 16.67 5.07
C ARG A 241 -25.40 15.71 5.05
N THR A 242 -25.46 14.85 4.04
CA THR A 242 -26.49 13.80 3.92
C THR A 242 -26.38 12.81 5.06
N ALA A 243 -25.18 12.38 5.42
CA ALA A 243 -24.94 11.49 6.55
C ALA A 243 -25.47 12.07 7.87
N ARG A 244 -25.20 13.34 8.14
CA ARG A 244 -25.74 14.05 9.33
C ARG A 244 -27.26 14.14 9.30
N TYR A 245 -27.85 14.42 8.12
CA TYR A 245 -29.30 14.52 7.96
C TYR A 245 -30.03 13.22 8.29
N VAL A 246 -29.46 12.08 7.91
CA VAL A 246 -30.01 10.74 8.24
C VAL A 246 -29.61 10.23 9.63
N GLY A 247 -29.00 11.07 10.47
CA GLY A 247 -28.68 10.76 11.86
C GLY A 247 -27.36 10.03 12.10
N ILE A 248 -26.48 9.92 11.09
CA ILE A 248 -25.15 9.31 11.23
C ILE A 248 -24.21 10.31 11.91
N LYS A 249 -23.56 9.88 13.01
CA LYS A 249 -22.56 10.69 13.72
C LYS A 249 -21.23 10.61 13.01
N VAL A 250 -20.96 11.54 12.07
CA VAL A 250 -19.79 11.57 11.20
C VAL A 250 -18.47 11.47 11.99
N GLU A 251 -18.35 12.20 13.10
CA GLU A 251 -17.17 12.20 13.96
C GLU A 251 -16.84 10.80 14.50
N LYS A 252 -17.87 10.04 14.91
CA LYS A 252 -17.69 8.66 15.39
C LYS A 252 -17.25 7.72 14.25
N VAL A 253 -17.81 7.92 13.05
CA VAL A 253 -17.44 7.13 11.87
C VAL A 253 -15.98 7.37 11.52
N ILE A 254 -15.51 8.63 11.50
CA ILE A 254 -14.12 9.00 11.23
C ILE A 254 -13.18 8.32 12.23
N ILE A 255 -13.40 8.50 13.53
CA ILE A 255 -12.51 7.96 14.58
C ILE A 255 -12.46 6.44 14.51
N ARG A 256 -13.62 5.77 14.44
CA ARG A 256 -13.70 4.31 14.37
C ARG A 256 -12.99 3.74 13.14
N THR A 257 -13.18 4.37 11.98
CA THR A 257 -12.58 3.94 10.72
C THR A 257 -11.06 4.05 10.77
N MET A 258 -10.55 5.13 11.33
CA MET A 258 -9.11 5.34 11.44
C MET A 258 -8.46 4.46 12.52
N LEU A 259 -9.16 4.18 13.63
CA LEU A 259 -8.72 3.19 14.60
C LEU A 259 -8.61 1.80 13.96
N LEU A 260 -9.61 1.40 13.15
CA LEU A 260 -9.56 0.14 12.40
C LEU A 260 -8.43 0.12 11.39
N SER A 261 -8.24 1.20 10.61
CA SER A 261 -7.13 1.35 9.67
C SER A 261 -5.78 1.17 10.36
N GLY A 262 -5.56 1.89 11.46
CA GLY A 262 -4.35 1.78 12.25
C GLY A 262 -4.15 0.39 12.88
N ALA A 263 -5.22 -0.24 13.38
CA ALA A 263 -5.19 -1.59 13.92
C ALA A 263 -4.70 -2.61 12.87
N ILE A 264 -5.21 -2.54 11.65
CA ILE A 264 -4.79 -3.42 10.55
C ILE A 264 -3.33 -3.14 10.16
N CYS A 265 -2.90 -1.88 10.09
CA CYS A 265 -1.49 -1.54 9.89
C CYS A 265 -0.61 -2.09 11.04
N GLY A 266 -1.10 -2.07 12.28
CA GLY A 266 -0.45 -2.68 13.44
C GLY A 266 -0.27 -4.18 13.29
N ILE A 267 -1.27 -4.90 12.76
CA ILE A 267 -1.16 -6.34 12.43
C ILE A 267 -0.03 -6.55 11.41
N VAL A 268 0.01 -5.74 10.34
CA VAL A 268 1.09 -5.85 9.34
C VAL A 268 2.46 -5.59 9.98
N GLY A 269 2.57 -4.60 10.86
CA GLY A 269 3.80 -4.31 11.62
C GLY A 269 4.23 -5.50 12.49
N PHE A 270 3.30 -6.13 13.19
CA PHE A 270 3.54 -7.36 13.94
C PHE A 270 4.06 -8.49 13.04
N LEU A 271 3.41 -8.73 11.89
CA LEU A 271 3.80 -9.78 10.96
C LEU A 271 5.18 -9.54 10.33
N LEU A 272 5.58 -8.29 10.13
CA LEU A 272 6.92 -7.94 9.67
C LEU A 272 7.98 -8.30 10.72
N VAL A 273 7.78 -7.88 11.97
CA VAL A 273 8.77 -8.09 13.03
C VAL A 273 8.78 -9.52 13.53
N SER A 274 7.63 -10.08 13.91
CA SER A 274 7.54 -11.45 14.46
C SER A 274 7.53 -12.54 13.41
N GLY A 275 7.16 -12.24 12.15
CA GLY A 275 6.95 -13.24 11.11
C GLY A 275 8.07 -13.37 10.09
N THR A 276 8.78 -12.31 9.75
CA THR A 276 9.74 -12.35 8.62
C THR A 276 11.10 -11.76 8.89
N ASP A 277 11.15 -10.48 9.30
CA ASP A 277 12.40 -9.73 9.30
C ASP A 277 13.12 -9.83 10.64
N HIS A 278 12.38 -10.08 11.71
CA HIS A 278 12.89 -10.25 13.08
C HIS A 278 13.83 -9.13 13.53
N THR A 279 13.63 -7.94 13.02
CA THR A 279 14.43 -6.75 13.30
C THR A 279 13.54 -5.51 13.33
N LEU A 280 14.11 -4.38 13.77
CA LEU A 280 13.45 -3.07 13.70
C LEU A 280 14.39 -2.08 13.02
N SER A 281 13.90 -1.40 12.01
CA SER A 281 14.59 -0.31 11.32
C SER A 281 13.59 0.75 10.87
N THR A 282 14.07 1.95 10.60
CA THR A 282 13.26 3.06 10.07
C THR A 282 12.71 2.80 8.67
N SER A 283 13.34 1.90 7.93
CA SER A 283 12.97 1.50 6.56
C SER A 283 12.17 0.20 6.48
N LEU A 284 11.79 -0.41 7.62
CA LEU A 284 11.12 -1.71 7.65
C LEU A 284 9.77 -1.73 6.93
N SER A 285 9.04 -0.62 6.97
CA SER A 285 7.80 -0.43 6.22
C SER A 285 7.99 -0.40 4.70
N GLY A 286 9.19 -0.01 4.21
CA GLY A 286 9.61 -0.09 2.81
C GLY A 286 8.72 0.71 1.84
N GLY A 287 8.13 1.83 2.25
CA GLY A 287 7.24 2.63 1.40
C GLY A 287 5.88 1.99 1.13
N ARG A 288 5.57 0.85 1.76
CA ARG A 288 4.32 0.11 1.55
C ARG A 288 3.08 0.95 1.87
N GLY A 289 3.17 1.89 2.81
CA GLY A 289 2.09 2.82 3.14
C GLY A 289 1.67 3.69 1.95
N PHE A 290 2.62 4.20 1.20
CA PHE A 290 2.35 5.02 0.01
C PHE A 290 1.86 4.16 -1.18
N THR A 291 2.51 3.02 -1.43
CA THR A 291 2.11 2.09 -2.49
C THR A 291 0.70 1.53 -2.28
N ALA A 292 0.32 1.30 -1.03
CA ALA A 292 -1.02 0.81 -0.67
C ALA A 292 -2.14 1.78 -1.05
N VAL A 293 -1.88 3.09 -0.98
CA VAL A 293 -2.83 4.11 -1.46
C VAL A 293 -3.13 3.89 -2.94
N MET A 294 -2.09 3.73 -3.76
CA MET A 294 -2.23 3.49 -5.20
C MET A 294 -3.00 2.21 -5.51
N ILE A 295 -2.72 1.12 -4.78
CA ILE A 295 -3.44 -0.15 -4.91
C ILE A 295 -4.93 0.01 -4.59
N SER A 296 -5.25 0.72 -3.51
CA SER A 296 -6.64 0.94 -3.09
C SER A 296 -7.44 1.68 -4.18
N TRP A 297 -6.86 2.69 -4.80
CA TRP A 297 -7.47 3.42 -5.91
C TRP A 297 -7.56 2.59 -7.18
N LEU A 298 -6.49 1.87 -7.55
CA LEU A 298 -6.46 0.99 -8.73
C LEU A 298 -7.51 -0.11 -8.64
N ALA A 299 -7.70 -0.68 -7.44
CA ALA A 299 -8.71 -1.70 -7.17
C ALA A 299 -10.12 -1.14 -6.94
N LYS A 300 -10.31 0.18 -7.01
CA LYS A 300 -11.60 0.84 -6.73
C LYS A 300 -12.20 0.41 -5.38
N PHE A 301 -11.34 0.28 -4.38
CA PHE A 301 -11.68 -0.12 -3.01
C PHE A 301 -12.30 -1.53 -2.89
N ASN A 302 -12.06 -2.41 -3.86
CA ASN A 302 -12.52 -3.80 -3.81
C ASN A 302 -11.41 -4.72 -3.31
N PRO A 303 -11.54 -5.37 -2.13
CA PRO A 303 -10.50 -6.22 -1.54
C PRO A 303 -10.07 -7.41 -2.43
N ILE A 304 -10.97 -7.95 -3.25
CA ILE A 304 -10.65 -9.07 -4.15
C ILE A 304 -9.72 -8.59 -5.29
N ILE A 305 -10.03 -7.45 -5.89
CA ILE A 305 -9.20 -6.86 -6.96
C ILE A 305 -7.84 -6.43 -6.40
N MET A 306 -7.79 -6.01 -5.13
CA MET A 306 -6.55 -5.63 -4.44
C MET A 306 -5.55 -6.77 -4.36
N ILE A 307 -5.97 -8.03 -4.27
CA ILE A 307 -5.07 -9.19 -4.28
C ILE A 307 -4.22 -9.19 -5.56
N PHE A 308 -4.88 -9.04 -6.71
CA PHE A 308 -4.20 -9.03 -8.01
C PHE A 308 -3.32 -7.79 -8.20
N ALA A 309 -3.81 -6.62 -7.78
CA ALA A 309 -3.05 -5.37 -7.85
C ALA A 309 -1.81 -5.41 -6.94
N SER A 310 -1.93 -5.92 -5.72
CA SER A 310 -0.80 -6.09 -4.80
C SER A 310 0.22 -7.09 -5.33
N MET A 311 -0.24 -8.20 -5.93
CA MET A 311 0.63 -9.20 -6.54
C MET A 311 1.41 -8.60 -7.72
N LEU A 312 0.74 -7.84 -8.58
CA LEU A 312 1.38 -7.17 -9.70
C LEU A 312 2.47 -6.22 -9.24
N LEU A 313 2.15 -5.32 -8.28
CA LEU A 313 3.12 -4.34 -7.80
C LEU A 313 4.27 -4.99 -7.02
N ALA A 314 4.00 -6.00 -6.19
CA ALA A 314 5.06 -6.74 -5.50
C ALA A 314 5.98 -7.48 -6.48
N PHE A 315 5.45 -8.02 -7.57
CA PHE A 315 6.24 -8.62 -8.64
C PHE A 315 7.13 -7.59 -9.34
N LEU A 316 6.59 -6.42 -9.66
CA LEU A 316 7.31 -5.35 -10.35
C LEU A 316 8.45 -4.79 -9.47
N ASP A 317 8.16 -4.51 -8.20
CA ASP A 317 9.13 -4.01 -7.23
C ASP A 317 10.28 -5.01 -7.02
N LYS A 318 9.95 -6.29 -6.78
CA LYS A 318 10.95 -7.35 -6.63
C LYS A 318 11.76 -7.56 -7.90
N GLY A 319 11.12 -7.50 -9.07
CA GLY A 319 11.79 -7.61 -10.35
C GLY A 319 12.76 -6.45 -10.59
N ALA A 320 12.35 -5.23 -10.32
CA ALA A 320 13.19 -4.04 -10.44
C ALA A 320 14.39 -4.10 -9.48
N SER A 321 14.18 -4.56 -8.25
CA SER A 321 15.28 -4.77 -7.29
C SER A 321 16.27 -5.85 -7.75
N ALA A 322 15.78 -6.93 -8.37
CA ALA A 322 16.63 -7.97 -8.93
C ALA A 322 17.45 -7.48 -10.12
N ILE A 323 16.88 -6.65 -10.99
CA ILE A 323 17.60 -6.01 -12.09
C ILE A 323 18.73 -5.15 -11.53
N SER A 324 18.42 -4.29 -10.55
CA SER A 324 19.43 -3.44 -9.91
C SER A 324 20.60 -4.26 -9.33
N THR A 325 20.29 -5.34 -8.61
CA THR A 325 21.31 -6.20 -7.96
C THR A 325 22.14 -6.99 -8.97
N ASN A 326 21.51 -7.61 -9.99
CA ASN A 326 22.21 -8.49 -10.94
C ASN A 326 23.10 -7.70 -11.92
N PHE A 327 22.71 -6.49 -12.25
CA PHE A 327 23.48 -5.62 -13.16
C PHE A 327 24.35 -4.59 -12.42
N GLY A 328 24.51 -4.71 -11.09
CA GLY A 328 25.37 -3.85 -10.28
C GLY A 328 24.94 -2.38 -10.23
N LEU A 329 23.64 -2.13 -10.38
CA LEU A 329 23.06 -0.78 -10.37
C LEU A 329 22.70 -0.34 -8.96
N ASN A 330 22.62 0.98 -8.75
CA ASN A 330 22.18 1.53 -7.47
C ASN A 330 20.69 1.19 -7.22
N HIS A 331 20.31 0.99 -5.97
CA HIS A 331 18.93 0.73 -5.56
C HIS A 331 17.95 1.79 -6.10
N SER A 332 18.37 3.04 -6.19
CA SER A 332 17.58 4.13 -6.78
C SER A 332 17.15 3.86 -8.24
N PHE A 333 17.88 3.02 -8.97
CA PHE A 333 17.48 2.60 -10.31
C PHE A 333 16.23 1.70 -10.28
N SER A 334 16.14 0.82 -9.28
CA SER A 334 14.94 0.02 -9.02
C SER A 334 13.71 0.91 -8.77
N ASP A 335 13.90 1.95 -7.95
CA ASP A 335 12.81 2.90 -7.63
C ASP A 335 12.35 3.67 -8.88
N ILE A 336 13.28 4.04 -9.76
CA ILE A 336 12.97 4.69 -11.04
C ILE A 336 12.14 3.76 -11.93
N LEU A 337 12.55 2.50 -12.10
CA LEU A 337 11.81 1.53 -12.92
C LEU A 337 10.40 1.30 -12.37
N THR A 338 10.30 1.10 -11.07
CA THR A 338 9.00 0.94 -10.38
C THR A 338 8.14 2.19 -10.55
N GLY A 339 8.71 3.38 -10.40
CA GLY A 339 8.01 4.65 -10.60
C GLY A 339 7.47 4.83 -12.02
N ILE A 340 8.25 4.47 -13.05
CA ILE A 340 7.82 4.51 -14.45
C ILE A 340 6.63 3.57 -14.68
N ILE A 341 6.73 2.33 -14.21
CA ILE A 341 5.65 1.36 -14.37
C ILE A 341 4.37 1.85 -13.69
N LEU A 342 4.49 2.36 -12.45
CA LEU A 342 3.37 2.93 -11.72
C LEU A 342 2.76 4.13 -12.44
N PHE A 343 3.56 5.02 -13.01
CA PHE A 343 3.10 6.16 -13.80
C PHE A 343 2.21 5.71 -14.97
N PHE A 344 2.62 4.71 -15.72
CA PHE A 344 1.83 4.18 -16.83
C PHE A 344 0.55 3.47 -16.36
N ILE A 345 0.61 2.71 -15.27
CA ILE A 345 -0.56 2.01 -14.70
C ILE A 345 -1.59 3.03 -14.18
N ILE A 346 -1.17 4.08 -13.48
CA ILE A 346 -2.07 5.13 -13.00
C ILE A 346 -2.58 5.96 -14.18
N GLY A 347 -1.70 6.30 -15.12
CA GLY A 347 -2.04 7.05 -16.33
C GLY A 347 -3.10 6.37 -17.18
N CYS A 348 -3.11 5.03 -17.27
CA CYS A 348 -4.10 4.31 -18.04
C CYS A 348 -5.53 4.43 -17.48
N GLU A 349 -5.70 4.60 -16.16
CA GLU A 349 -7.03 4.84 -15.55
C GLU A 349 -7.64 6.17 -16.00
N PHE A 350 -6.79 7.18 -16.30
CA PHE A 350 -7.27 8.40 -16.93
C PHE A 350 -7.92 8.12 -18.30
N PHE A 351 -7.28 7.33 -19.17
CA PHE A 351 -7.81 6.99 -20.49
C PHE A 351 -9.00 6.04 -20.44
N ILE A 352 -9.16 5.28 -19.35
CA ILE A 352 -10.35 4.47 -19.08
C ILE A 352 -11.53 5.36 -18.66
N SER A 353 -11.28 6.38 -17.83
CA SER A 353 -12.31 7.24 -17.25
C SER A 353 -12.69 8.43 -18.12
N TYR A 354 -11.76 8.92 -18.95
CA TYR A 354 -11.94 10.11 -19.78
C TYR A 354 -11.59 9.85 -21.25
N LYS A 355 -12.21 10.61 -22.14
CA LYS A 355 -11.94 10.63 -23.57
C LYS A 355 -11.43 12.01 -23.98
N LEU A 356 -10.33 12.04 -24.71
CA LEU A 356 -9.89 13.25 -25.39
C LEU A 356 -10.76 13.43 -26.65
N SER A 357 -11.57 14.48 -26.67
CA SER A 357 -12.34 14.88 -27.83
C SER A 357 -11.62 16.05 -28.49
N PHE A 358 -11.14 15.84 -29.70
CA PHE A 358 -10.58 16.93 -30.51
C PHE A 358 -11.70 17.73 -31.16
N ARG A 359 -11.53 19.03 -31.27
CA ARG A 359 -12.44 19.92 -31.99
C ARG A 359 -12.60 19.40 -33.42
N LYS A 360 -13.80 18.97 -33.78
CA LYS A 360 -14.10 18.71 -35.20
C LYS A 360 -13.96 20.03 -35.95
N ALA A 361 -13.18 20.06 -37.04
CA ALA A 361 -13.11 21.23 -37.89
C ALA A 361 -14.53 21.56 -38.35
N ALA A 362 -14.93 22.83 -38.20
CA ALA A 362 -16.28 23.35 -38.42
C ALA A 362 -16.86 23.17 -39.85
N GLY A 363 -16.25 22.33 -40.65
CA GLY A 363 -16.66 22.05 -42.02
C GLY A 363 -17.42 20.74 -42.26
N LYS A 364 -17.62 19.89 -41.21
CA LYS A 364 -18.30 18.58 -41.42
C LYS A 364 -19.73 18.52 -40.86
N GLU A 365 -20.17 19.48 -40.03
CA GLU A 365 -21.57 19.51 -39.56
C GLU A 365 -22.55 20.12 -40.59
N ALA A 366 -22.07 20.84 -41.62
CA ALA A 366 -22.92 21.35 -42.69
C ALA A 366 -23.25 20.31 -43.76
N ALA A 367 -22.61 19.14 -43.78
CA ALA A 367 -22.81 18.10 -44.78
C ALA A 367 -23.67 16.90 -44.31
N GLU A 368 -24.06 16.86 -43.03
CA GLU A 368 -24.91 15.79 -42.47
C GLU A 368 -26.37 16.21 -42.22
N ASN A 369 -26.70 17.48 -42.50
CA ASN A 369 -28.07 18.05 -42.40
C ASN A 369 -28.61 18.61 -43.75
N VAL A 370 -28.24 18.00 -44.87
CA VAL A 370 -28.91 18.24 -46.16
C VAL A 370 -29.42 16.91 -46.74
#